data_6e34b6e2b251e1c5e3ef26c3ebc941be
#
_entry.id   6e34b6e2b251e1c5e3ef26c3ebc941be
#
_cell.length_a   1.000
_cell.length_b   1.000
_cell.length_c   1.000
_cell.angle_alpha   90.00
_cell.angle_beta   90.00
_cell.angle_gamma   90.00
#
_symmetry.space_group_name_H-M   'P 1'
#
loop_
_entity.id
_entity.type
_entity.pdbx_description
1 polymer ?
#
loop_
_entity_poly.entity_id
_entity_poly.type
_entity_poly.pdbx_seq_one_letter_code
_entity_poly.pdbx_strand_id
1 'polypeptide(L)'
;RTSPPRFHYATHYSAAAAVIYFMVRLEPFTVAHVQLQGGKFDHADRLFTSLADAWESASKVSMSDVKELTPEFYYMADFLINTNSLDMGIRQSRQTQVRDVDLPPWANGSPEECVRLLRKALECEHVSQNLHHWIDLIFGYKQRGPAAEQALNVFHSLTYEGAVDVDTIQDPVEKLSTIAQILNFGQTPTQLFQKPHPKRDAGVAPTPPKICIDPNGLESSPLKEGG
;
A
#
# COMPACT_ATOMS: atom_id res chain seq x y z
N ARG A 1 -33.21 8.95 -3.79
CA ARG A 1 -31.80 8.57 -3.49
C ARG A 1 -30.92 9.49 -4.30
N THR A 2 -30.14 10.34 -3.67
CA THR A 2 -29.10 11.12 -4.34
C THR A 2 -28.02 10.15 -4.81
N SER A 3 -27.63 10.25 -6.07
CA SER A 3 -26.47 9.47 -6.57
C SER A 3 -25.22 9.77 -5.73
N PRO A 4 -24.41 8.77 -5.40
CA PRO A 4 -23.17 9.03 -4.66
C PRO A 4 -22.27 9.99 -5.45
N PRO A 5 -21.43 10.79 -4.78
CA PRO A 5 -20.45 11.64 -5.44
C PRO A 5 -19.63 10.83 -6.44
N ARG A 6 -19.24 11.43 -7.56
CA ARG A 6 -18.38 10.78 -8.54
C ARG A 6 -17.00 10.55 -7.94
N PHE A 7 -16.39 9.41 -8.23
CA PHE A 7 -15.04 9.03 -7.78
C PHE A 7 -14.27 8.37 -8.92
N HIS A 8 -12.95 8.38 -8.83
CA HIS A 8 -12.06 7.69 -9.76
C HIS A 8 -11.83 6.23 -9.34
N TYR A 9 -11.73 5.99 -8.01
CA TYR A 9 -11.38 4.69 -7.44
C TYR A 9 -12.41 4.24 -6.40
N ALA A 10 -12.87 2.99 -6.53
CA ALA A 10 -13.87 2.41 -5.62
C ALA A 10 -13.28 2.10 -4.22
N THR A 11 -11.99 1.77 -4.15
CA THR A 11 -11.27 1.47 -2.91
C THR A 11 -10.04 2.35 -2.80
N HIS A 12 -9.63 2.65 -1.56
CA HIS A 12 -8.36 3.28 -1.29
C HIS A 12 -7.23 2.24 -1.33
N TYR A 13 -6.02 2.62 -1.76
CA TYR A 13 -4.87 1.71 -1.88
C TYR A 13 -4.40 1.12 -0.54
N SER A 14 -4.82 1.68 0.61
CA SER A 14 -4.58 1.13 1.96
C SER A 14 -5.58 0.04 2.37
N ALA A 15 -6.42 -0.43 1.46
CA ALA A 15 -7.36 -1.52 1.75
C ALA A 15 -6.61 -2.76 2.27
N ALA A 16 -7.15 -3.40 3.32
CA ALA A 16 -6.53 -4.60 3.91
C ALA A 16 -6.28 -5.71 2.88
N ALA A 17 -7.14 -5.83 1.86
CA ALA A 17 -6.97 -6.75 0.76
C ALA A 17 -5.65 -6.53 -0.02
N ALA A 18 -5.15 -5.29 -0.13
CA ALA A 18 -3.87 -5.01 -0.79
C ALA A 18 -2.68 -5.55 0.01
N VAL A 19 -2.71 -5.40 1.34
CA VAL A 19 -1.69 -5.97 2.23
C VAL A 19 -1.70 -7.50 2.17
N ILE A 20 -2.89 -8.10 2.30
CA ILE A 20 -3.09 -9.54 2.24
C ILE A 20 -2.65 -10.11 0.87
N TYR A 21 -2.88 -9.38 -0.22
CA TYR A 21 -2.44 -9.77 -1.55
C TYR A 21 -0.92 -9.91 -1.64
N PHE A 22 -0.17 -8.90 -1.17
CA PHE A 22 1.29 -8.95 -1.22
C PHE A 22 1.88 -9.95 -0.22
N MET A 23 1.29 -10.03 0.99
CA MET A 23 1.81 -10.83 2.10
C MET A 23 1.27 -12.27 2.14
N VAL A 24 0.59 -12.73 1.10
CA VAL A 24 -0.12 -14.04 1.08
C VAL A 24 0.74 -15.25 1.46
N ARG A 25 2.07 -15.15 1.34
CA ARG A 25 3.03 -16.23 1.69
C ARG A 25 3.49 -16.21 3.14
N LEU A 26 3.14 -15.16 3.89
CA LEU A 26 3.56 -14.98 5.28
C LEU A 26 2.39 -15.11 6.25
N GLU A 27 2.61 -15.81 7.37
CA GLU A 27 1.67 -15.79 8.48
C GLU A 27 1.79 -14.46 9.28
N PRO A 28 0.69 -13.91 9.77
CA PRO A 28 -0.69 -14.42 9.75
C PRO A 28 -1.49 -14.06 8.49
N PHE A 29 -0.89 -13.43 7.49
CA PHE A 29 -1.59 -12.95 6.28
C PHE A 29 -2.12 -14.09 5.41
N THR A 30 -1.45 -15.24 5.40
CA THR A 30 -1.94 -16.47 4.72
C THR A 30 -3.30 -16.88 5.28
N VAL A 31 -3.43 -16.95 6.59
CA VAL A 31 -4.70 -17.29 7.26
C VAL A 31 -5.77 -16.24 6.95
N ALA A 32 -5.41 -14.96 7.02
CA ALA A 32 -6.33 -13.87 6.70
C ALA A 32 -6.81 -13.93 5.23
N HIS A 33 -5.92 -14.26 4.29
CA HIS A 33 -6.26 -14.45 2.88
C HIS A 33 -7.27 -15.59 2.69
N VAL A 34 -6.99 -16.75 3.28
CA VAL A 34 -7.85 -17.93 3.20
C VAL A 34 -9.24 -17.63 3.80
N GLN A 35 -9.30 -16.94 4.94
CA GLN A 35 -10.57 -16.55 5.56
C GLN A 35 -11.36 -15.57 4.66
N LEU A 36 -10.71 -14.58 4.08
CA LEU A 36 -11.32 -13.61 3.18
C LEU A 36 -11.91 -14.28 1.93
N GLN A 37 -11.30 -15.37 1.46
CA GLN A 37 -11.70 -16.12 0.29
C GLN A 37 -12.63 -17.33 0.60
N GLY A 38 -13.23 -17.37 1.79
CA GLY A 38 -14.20 -18.40 2.17
C GLY A 38 -13.57 -19.77 2.45
N GLY A 39 -12.37 -19.78 3.02
CA GLY A 39 -11.72 -21.02 3.52
C GLY A 39 -10.72 -21.67 2.57
N LYS A 40 -10.35 -21.02 1.47
CA LYS A 40 -9.36 -21.51 0.50
C LYS A 40 -8.57 -20.36 -0.11
N PHE A 41 -7.48 -20.66 -0.80
CA PHE A 41 -6.81 -19.63 -1.62
C PHE A 41 -7.70 -19.14 -2.74
N ASP A 42 -7.53 -17.89 -3.14
CA ASP A 42 -8.14 -17.36 -4.36
C ASP A 42 -7.60 -18.08 -5.61
N HIS A 43 -8.21 -17.83 -6.76
CA HIS A 43 -7.72 -18.37 -8.03
C HIS A 43 -6.25 -17.98 -8.24
N ALA A 44 -5.43 -18.96 -8.62
CA ALA A 44 -3.99 -18.81 -8.76
C ALA A 44 -3.57 -17.63 -9.65
N ASP A 45 -4.34 -17.34 -10.71
CA ASP A 45 -4.10 -16.19 -11.60
C ASP A 45 -4.36 -14.82 -10.96
N ARG A 46 -5.02 -14.78 -9.80
CA ARG A 46 -5.31 -13.55 -9.04
C ARG A 46 -4.38 -13.33 -7.85
N LEU A 47 -3.51 -14.30 -7.55
CA LEU A 47 -2.53 -14.18 -6.48
C LEU A 47 -1.33 -13.33 -6.91
N PHE A 48 -0.59 -12.83 -5.94
CA PHE A 48 0.68 -12.15 -6.17
C PHE A 48 1.74 -13.16 -6.61
N THR A 49 1.96 -13.25 -7.92
CA THR A 49 2.85 -14.25 -8.53
C THR A 49 4.04 -13.64 -9.26
N SER A 50 3.98 -12.36 -9.62
CA SER A 50 5.04 -11.67 -10.35
C SER A 50 5.05 -10.19 -9.99
N LEU A 51 6.22 -9.68 -9.67
CA LEU A 51 6.39 -8.25 -9.37
C LEU A 51 6.17 -7.40 -10.64
N ALA A 52 6.64 -7.88 -11.78
CA ALA A 52 6.46 -7.18 -13.05
C ALA A 52 4.99 -7.14 -13.48
N ASP A 53 4.27 -8.27 -13.37
CA ASP A 53 2.85 -8.33 -13.73
C ASP A 53 2.00 -7.43 -12.81
N ALA A 54 2.30 -7.41 -11.50
CA ALA A 54 1.62 -6.53 -10.55
C ALA A 54 1.86 -5.05 -10.85
N TRP A 55 3.10 -4.68 -11.19
CA TRP A 55 3.44 -3.33 -11.60
C TRP A 55 2.75 -2.92 -12.91
N GLU A 56 2.76 -3.80 -13.89
CA GLU A 56 2.11 -3.53 -15.19
C GLU A 56 0.60 -3.37 -15.03
N SER A 57 -0.04 -4.23 -14.23
CA SER A 57 -1.46 -4.12 -13.92
C SER A 57 -1.80 -2.75 -13.32
N ALA A 58 -1.14 -2.36 -12.24
CA ALA A 58 -1.43 -1.13 -11.52
C ALA A 58 -1.04 0.14 -12.29
N SER A 59 0.03 0.09 -13.12
CA SER A 59 0.56 1.28 -13.80
C SER A 59 0.00 1.51 -15.21
N LYS A 60 -0.53 0.48 -15.89
CA LYS A 60 -0.89 0.58 -17.31
C LYS A 60 -2.21 -0.08 -17.70
N VAL A 61 -2.55 -1.21 -17.09
CA VAL A 61 -3.64 -2.06 -17.60
C VAL A 61 -4.95 -1.81 -16.89
N SER A 62 -4.93 -1.67 -15.56
CA SER A 62 -6.15 -1.57 -14.76
C SER A 62 -6.20 -0.30 -13.92
N MET A 63 -7.10 0.60 -14.27
CA MET A 63 -7.34 1.82 -13.48
C MET A 63 -7.95 1.53 -12.09
N SER A 64 -8.49 0.33 -11.87
CA SER A 64 -9.04 -0.08 -10.57
C SER A 64 -8.04 -0.83 -9.70
N ASP A 65 -6.87 -1.19 -10.23
CA ASP A 65 -5.84 -1.90 -9.49
C ASP A 65 -4.97 -0.93 -8.70
N VAL A 66 -5.49 -0.45 -7.58
CA VAL A 66 -4.81 0.49 -6.69
C VAL A 66 -4.37 -0.26 -5.44
N LYS A 67 -3.06 -0.34 -5.22
CA LYS A 67 -2.43 -1.01 -4.08
C LYS A 67 -1.29 -0.17 -3.55
N GLU A 68 -1.20 -0.03 -2.24
CA GLU A 68 -0.03 0.54 -1.60
C GLU A 68 1.06 -0.52 -1.47
N LEU A 69 2.30 -0.15 -1.78
CA LEU A 69 3.43 -1.00 -1.46
C LEU A 69 3.62 -1.03 0.06
N THR A 70 3.66 -2.22 0.62
CA THR A 70 3.88 -2.38 2.06
C THR A 70 5.34 -2.12 2.41
N PRO A 71 5.66 -1.78 3.67
CA PRO A 71 7.04 -1.53 4.08
C PRO A 71 8.01 -2.68 3.79
N GLU A 72 7.51 -3.92 3.77
CA GLU A 72 8.28 -5.14 3.51
C GLU A 72 9.01 -5.12 2.17
N PHE A 73 8.47 -4.42 1.17
CA PHE A 73 9.13 -4.21 -0.13
C PHE A 73 10.54 -3.58 0.00
N TYR A 74 10.83 -2.97 1.14
CA TYR A 74 12.06 -2.19 1.33
C TYR A 74 13.01 -2.77 2.39
N TYR A 75 12.60 -3.82 3.14
CA TYR A 75 13.46 -4.38 4.18
C TYR A 75 13.36 -5.90 4.39
N MET A 76 12.33 -6.59 3.88
CA MET A 76 12.10 -8.01 4.12
C MET A 76 11.87 -8.75 2.80
N ALA A 77 12.68 -9.77 2.52
CA ALA A 77 12.56 -10.55 1.29
C ALA A 77 11.60 -11.76 1.41
N ASP A 78 11.24 -12.15 2.61
CA ASP A 78 10.51 -13.39 2.90
C ASP A 78 9.12 -13.46 2.22
N PHE A 79 8.46 -12.33 2.02
CA PHE A 79 7.15 -12.30 1.35
C PHE A 79 7.22 -12.68 -0.14
N LEU A 80 8.41 -12.68 -0.72
CA LEU A 80 8.66 -13.07 -2.11
C LEU A 80 8.88 -14.59 -2.26
N ILE A 81 9.07 -15.30 -1.14
CA ILE A 81 9.47 -16.71 -1.11
C ILE A 81 8.35 -17.55 -0.48
N ASN A 82 8.01 -18.67 -1.10
CA ASN A 82 7.07 -19.63 -0.54
C ASN A 82 7.77 -20.63 0.41
N THR A 83 8.37 -20.12 1.48
CA THR A 83 9.15 -20.91 2.46
C THR A 83 8.29 -21.99 3.13
N ASN A 84 7.00 -21.73 3.31
CA ASN A 84 6.08 -22.65 3.96
C ASN A 84 5.53 -23.74 3.01
N SER A 85 5.99 -23.78 1.75
CA SER A 85 5.53 -24.72 0.73
C SER A 85 4.01 -24.77 0.57
N LEU A 86 3.36 -23.60 0.63
CA LEU A 86 1.91 -23.45 0.49
C LEU A 86 1.47 -23.93 -0.91
N ASP A 87 0.41 -24.73 -0.96
CA ASP A 87 -0.24 -25.10 -2.22
C ASP A 87 -1.24 -24.01 -2.62
N MET A 88 -0.79 -23.07 -3.42
CA MET A 88 -1.57 -21.92 -3.91
C MET A 88 -2.21 -22.19 -5.29
N GLY A 89 -2.15 -23.44 -5.80
CA GLY A 89 -2.76 -23.84 -7.04
C GLY A 89 -1.92 -23.57 -8.30
N ILE A 90 -2.55 -23.81 -9.46
CA ILE A 90 -1.93 -23.71 -10.78
C ILE A 90 -2.53 -22.55 -11.54
N ARG A 91 -1.69 -21.64 -12.05
CA ARG A 91 -2.11 -20.54 -12.93
C ARG A 91 -2.63 -21.09 -14.24
N GLN A 92 -3.88 -20.76 -14.59
CA GLN A 92 -4.49 -21.21 -15.83
C GLN A 92 -3.84 -20.53 -17.05
N SER A 93 -3.45 -19.28 -16.89
CA SER A 93 -2.82 -18.45 -17.94
C SER A 93 -1.46 -18.97 -18.40
N ARG A 94 -0.67 -19.59 -17.52
CA ARG A 94 0.70 -20.04 -17.80
C ARG A 94 0.92 -21.54 -17.55
N GLN A 95 -0.10 -22.26 -17.08
CA GLN A 95 -0.03 -23.68 -16.71
C GLN A 95 1.13 -24.00 -15.74
N THR A 96 1.39 -23.08 -14.81
CA THR A 96 2.47 -23.17 -13.82
C THR A 96 1.93 -23.13 -12.40
N GLN A 97 2.49 -23.96 -11.51
CA GLN A 97 2.17 -23.93 -10.09
C GLN A 97 2.66 -22.60 -9.48
N VAL A 98 1.85 -22.00 -8.62
CA VAL A 98 2.24 -20.82 -7.86
C VAL A 98 3.23 -21.23 -6.78
N ARG A 99 4.42 -20.66 -6.81
CA ARG A 99 5.51 -20.86 -5.84
C ARG A 99 5.97 -19.51 -5.33
N ASP A 100 7.26 -19.21 -5.47
CA ASP A 100 7.85 -17.91 -5.19
C ASP A 100 7.32 -16.85 -6.16
N VAL A 101 7.56 -15.59 -5.85
CA VAL A 101 7.22 -14.48 -6.75
C VAL A 101 8.24 -14.40 -7.87
N ASP A 102 7.76 -14.34 -9.12
CA ASP A 102 8.61 -14.09 -10.28
C ASP A 102 9.25 -12.70 -10.16
N LEU A 103 10.57 -12.65 -10.03
CA LEU A 103 11.32 -11.42 -9.85
C LEU A 103 11.70 -10.79 -11.18
N PRO A 104 11.79 -9.45 -11.27
CA PRO A 104 12.31 -8.78 -12.44
C PRO A 104 13.78 -9.16 -12.72
N PRO A 105 14.24 -9.09 -14.00
CA PRO A 105 15.60 -9.48 -14.37
C PRO A 105 16.70 -8.75 -13.61
N TRP A 106 16.47 -7.50 -13.25
CA TRP A 106 17.43 -6.69 -12.49
C TRP A 106 17.70 -7.18 -11.07
N ALA A 107 16.83 -8.03 -10.51
CA ALA A 107 17.01 -8.67 -9.21
C ALA A 107 17.92 -9.91 -9.27
N ASN A 108 18.35 -10.35 -10.46
CA ASN A 108 19.23 -11.51 -10.68
C ASN A 108 18.77 -12.80 -9.97
N GLY A 109 17.46 -12.97 -9.82
CA GLY A 109 16.87 -14.13 -9.15
C GLY A 109 17.02 -14.14 -7.62
N SER A 110 17.51 -13.06 -7.01
CA SER A 110 17.65 -12.94 -5.55
C SER A 110 16.57 -12.04 -4.97
N PRO A 111 15.72 -12.56 -4.07
CA PRO A 111 14.73 -11.77 -3.32
C PRO A 111 15.37 -10.66 -2.48
N GLU A 112 16.53 -10.92 -1.86
CA GLU A 112 17.27 -9.95 -1.05
C GLU A 112 17.79 -8.80 -1.92
N GLU A 113 18.34 -9.13 -3.10
CA GLU A 113 18.80 -8.10 -4.06
C GLU A 113 17.63 -7.29 -4.59
N CYS A 114 16.48 -7.91 -4.82
CA CYS A 114 15.25 -7.23 -5.21
C CYS A 114 14.87 -6.16 -4.18
N VAL A 115 14.75 -6.53 -2.91
CA VAL A 115 14.40 -5.62 -1.80
C VAL A 115 15.48 -4.54 -1.63
N ARG A 116 16.76 -4.90 -1.72
CA ARG A 116 17.86 -3.93 -1.62
C ARG A 116 17.80 -2.87 -2.71
N LEU A 117 17.51 -3.27 -3.95
CA LEU A 117 17.39 -2.34 -5.08
C LEU A 117 16.12 -1.48 -5.00
N LEU A 118 15.00 -2.04 -4.55
CA LEU A 118 13.78 -1.28 -4.30
C LEU A 118 14.01 -0.19 -3.24
N ARG A 119 14.68 -0.52 -2.12
CA ARG A 119 15.06 0.46 -1.10
C ARG A 119 15.99 1.54 -1.65
N LYS A 120 17.02 1.14 -2.43
CA LYS A 120 17.92 2.09 -3.08
C LYS A 120 17.18 3.03 -4.03
N ALA A 121 16.18 2.52 -4.75
CA ALA A 121 15.34 3.34 -5.63
C ALA A 121 14.47 4.31 -4.82
N LEU A 122 13.84 3.85 -3.72
CA LEU A 122 13.04 4.70 -2.84
C LEU A 122 13.86 5.86 -2.26
N GLU A 123 15.11 5.60 -1.88
CA GLU A 123 16.03 6.57 -1.25
C GLU A 123 16.85 7.40 -2.26
N CYS A 124 16.60 7.24 -3.56
CA CYS A 124 17.38 7.96 -4.58
C CYS A 124 17.03 9.45 -4.64
N GLU A 125 17.94 10.23 -5.21
CA GLU A 125 17.79 11.69 -5.33
C GLU A 125 16.54 12.08 -6.13
N HIS A 126 16.19 11.31 -7.17
CA HIS A 126 14.99 11.56 -7.96
C HIS A 126 13.71 11.49 -7.10
N VAL A 127 13.56 10.46 -6.28
CA VAL A 127 12.41 10.32 -5.37
C VAL A 127 12.41 11.44 -4.34
N SER A 128 13.56 11.72 -3.73
CA SER A 128 13.71 12.79 -2.72
C SER A 128 13.32 14.15 -3.25
N GLN A 129 13.71 14.50 -4.47
CA GLN A 129 13.38 15.78 -5.11
C GLN A 129 11.90 15.91 -5.48
N ASN A 130 11.19 14.79 -5.68
CA ASN A 130 9.80 14.76 -6.10
C ASN A 130 8.82 14.34 -4.99
N LEU A 131 9.31 14.06 -3.79
CA LEU A 131 8.51 13.56 -2.66
C LEU A 131 7.35 14.51 -2.29
N HIS A 132 7.54 15.81 -2.45
CA HIS A 132 6.50 16.82 -2.21
C HIS A 132 5.24 16.61 -3.07
N HIS A 133 5.37 16.09 -4.29
CA HIS A 133 4.23 15.76 -5.14
C HIS A 133 3.41 14.59 -4.58
N TRP A 134 4.10 13.57 -4.04
CA TRP A 134 3.44 12.45 -3.36
C TRP A 134 2.75 12.91 -2.07
N ILE A 135 3.42 13.74 -1.28
CA ILE A 135 2.85 14.33 -0.05
C ILE A 135 1.58 15.14 -0.38
N ASP A 136 1.58 15.91 -1.46
CA ASP A 136 0.42 16.67 -1.89
C ASP A 136 -0.80 15.80 -2.21
N LEU A 137 -0.59 14.59 -2.73
CA LEU A 137 -1.67 13.64 -3.04
C LEU A 137 -2.18 12.93 -1.80
N ILE A 138 -1.30 12.50 -0.91
CA ILE A 138 -1.64 11.62 0.21
C ILE A 138 -2.11 12.40 1.44
N PHE A 139 -1.39 13.45 1.81
CA PHE A 139 -1.62 14.25 3.02
C PHE A 139 -1.91 15.72 2.73
N GLY A 140 -1.83 16.14 1.48
CA GLY A 140 -1.82 17.53 1.09
C GLY A 140 -3.08 18.01 0.39
N TYR A 141 -2.97 19.16 -0.24
CA TYR A 141 -4.09 19.90 -0.82
C TYR A 141 -4.77 19.18 -2.00
N LYS A 142 -4.09 18.19 -2.62
CA LYS A 142 -4.63 17.35 -3.71
C LYS A 142 -5.39 16.12 -3.21
N GLN A 143 -5.65 16.03 -1.91
CA GLN A 143 -6.40 14.91 -1.35
C GLN A 143 -7.93 15.10 -1.45
N ARG A 144 -8.41 16.31 -1.44
CA ARG A 144 -9.85 16.65 -1.43
C ARG A 144 -10.17 17.84 -2.34
N GLY A 145 -11.46 17.95 -2.72
CA GLY A 145 -12.00 19.07 -3.48
C GLY A 145 -11.51 19.15 -4.92
N PRO A 146 -11.62 20.33 -5.58
CA PRO A 146 -11.31 20.49 -7.00
C PRO A 146 -9.88 20.11 -7.39
N ALA A 147 -8.91 20.27 -6.47
CA ALA A 147 -7.52 19.88 -6.71
C ALA A 147 -7.36 18.36 -6.79
N ALA A 148 -8.12 17.60 -5.98
CA ALA A 148 -8.14 16.14 -6.07
C ALA A 148 -8.78 15.66 -7.37
N GLU A 149 -9.86 16.30 -7.82
CA GLU A 149 -10.50 15.98 -9.10
C GLU A 149 -9.54 16.20 -10.27
N GLN A 150 -8.84 17.33 -10.31
CA GLN A 150 -7.82 17.62 -11.32
C GLN A 150 -6.65 16.65 -11.29
N ALA A 151 -6.28 16.17 -10.10
CA ALA A 151 -5.20 15.20 -9.90
C ALA A 151 -5.64 13.75 -10.10
N LEU A 152 -6.91 13.50 -10.47
CA LEU A 152 -7.50 12.16 -10.58
C LEU A 152 -7.35 11.34 -9.29
N ASN A 153 -7.48 11.98 -8.12
CA ASN A 153 -7.20 11.41 -6.79
C ASN A 153 -8.44 11.40 -5.89
N VAL A 154 -9.58 11.04 -6.45
CA VAL A 154 -10.86 10.95 -5.71
C VAL A 154 -11.23 9.49 -5.52
N PHE A 155 -11.41 9.09 -4.27
CA PHE A 155 -11.84 7.74 -3.87
C PHE A 155 -13.33 7.73 -3.50
N HIS A 156 -13.89 6.53 -3.34
CA HIS A 156 -15.25 6.37 -2.87
C HIS A 156 -15.46 7.09 -1.53
N SER A 157 -16.62 7.71 -1.33
CA SER A 157 -16.91 8.54 -0.14
C SER A 157 -16.66 7.81 1.19
N LEU A 158 -16.95 6.51 1.26
CA LEU A 158 -16.75 5.70 2.46
C LEU A 158 -15.27 5.52 2.86
N THR A 159 -14.32 5.91 2.02
CA THR A 159 -12.90 5.90 2.37
C THR A 159 -12.48 7.15 3.14
N TYR A 160 -13.33 8.18 3.20
CA TYR A 160 -13.02 9.43 3.90
C TYR A 160 -13.72 9.45 5.26
N GLU A 161 -12.95 9.71 6.31
CA GLU A 161 -13.48 9.86 7.66
C GLU A 161 -14.58 10.93 7.73
N GLY A 162 -15.66 10.62 8.43
CA GLY A 162 -16.79 11.54 8.60
C GLY A 162 -17.73 11.69 7.39
N ALA A 163 -17.51 10.94 6.30
CA ALA A 163 -18.37 10.99 5.12
C ALA A 163 -19.76 10.39 5.37
N VAL A 164 -19.87 9.44 6.29
CA VAL A 164 -21.12 8.79 6.71
C VAL A 164 -21.13 8.64 8.22
N ASP A 165 -22.19 9.11 8.85
CA ASP A 165 -22.47 8.82 10.25
C ASP A 165 -23.28 7.51 10.34
N VAL A 166 -22.61 6.42 10.65
CA VAL A 166 -23.21 5.08 10.74
C VAL A 166 -24.25 4.96 11.86
N ASP A 167 -24.22 5.84 12.84
CA ASP A 167 -25.19 5.82 13.95
C ASP A 167 -26.54 6.42 13.57
N THR A 168 -26.60 7.18 12.49
CA THR A 168 -27.84 7.71 11.93
C THR A 168 -28.59 6.71 11.05
N ILE A 169 -27.97 5.61 10.64
CA ILE A 169 -28.58 4.59 9.78
C ILE A 169 -29.54 3.74 10.62
N GLN A 170 -30.83 3.82 10.29
CA GLN A 170 -31.88 3.13 11.03
C GLN A 170 -32.05 1.66 10.65
N ASP A 171 -31.81 1.31 9.38
CA ASP A 171 -31.88 -0.08 8.92
C ASP A 171 -30.68 -0.86 9.39
N PRO A 172 -30.83 -1.92 10.21
CA PRO A 172 -29.70 -2.72 10.70
C PRO A 172 -28.89 -3.38 9.58
N VAL A 173 -29.54 -3.79 8.49
CA VAL A 173 -28.88 -4.44 7.36
C VAL A 173 -28.03 -3.43 6.58
N GLU A 174 -28.59 -2.24 6.32
CA GLU A 174 -27.87 -1.16 5.70
C GLU A 174 -26.69 -0.70 6.57
N LYS A 175 -26.87 -0.58 7.90
CA LYS A 175 -25.81 -0.23 8.84
C LYS A 175 -24.66 -1.23 8.80
N LEU A 176 -24.94 -2.52 8.91
CA LEU A 176 -23.94 -3.58 8.85
C LEU A 176 -23.21 -3.60 7.51
N SER A 177 -23.94 -3.45 6.41
CA SER A 177 -23.36 -3.40 5.06
C SER A 177 -22.42 -2.19 4.90
N THR A 178 -22.81 -1.02 5.41
CA THR A 178 -21.99 0.20 5.36
C THR A 178 -20.72 0.04 6.18
N ILE A 179 -20.80 -0.52 7.40
CA ILE A 179 -19.63 -0.81 8.23
C ILE A 179 -18.69 -1.79 7.52
N ALA A 180 -19.22 -2.87 6.94
CA ALA A 180 -18.43 -3.83 6.20
C ALA A 180 -17.71 -3.19 4.99
N GLN A 181 -18.37 -2.28 4.28
CA GLN A 181 -17.75 -1.53 3.18
C GLN A 181 -16.63 -0.61 3.68
N ILE A 182 -16.83 0.15 4.75
CA ILE A 182 -15.80 1.01 5.35
C ILE A 182 -14.56 0.20 5.71
N LEU A 183 -14.74 -0.96 6.36
CA LEU A 183 -13.63 -1.83 6.75
C LEU A 183 -12.86 -2.43 5.55
N ASN A 184 -13.53 -2.67 4.43
CA ASN A 184 -12.93 -3.29 3.26
C ASN A 184 -12.37 -2.30 2.23
N PHE A 185 -12.88 -1.07 2.17
CA PHE A 185 -12.48 -0.11 1.13
C PHE A 185 -11.16 0.61 1.42
N GLY A 186 -10.62 0.46 2.62
CA GLY A 186 -9.48 1.23 3.09
C GLY A 186 -9.86 2.65 3.49
N GLN A 187 -8.91 3.38 4.04
CA GLN A 187 -9.16 4.71 4.58
C GLN A 187 -8.17 5.72 4.04
N THR A 188 -8.69 6.82 3.51
CA THR A 188 -7.91 8.01 3.18
C THR A 188 -7.40 8.63 4.48
N PRO A 189 -6.10 8.89 4.63
CA PRO A 189 -5.56 9.49 5.85
C PRO A 189 -6.09 10.91 6.05
N THR A 190 -5.98 11.42 7.27
CA THR A 190 -6.35 12.82 7.58
C THR A 190 -5.51 13.78 6.75
N GLN A 191 -6.16 14.78 6.13
CA GLN A 191 -5.46 15.83 5.39
C GLN A 191 -4.67 16.71 6.36
N LEU A 192 -3.36 16.82 6.17
CA LEU A 192 -2.46 17.61 7.02
C LEU A 192 -2.14 19.00 6.43
N PHE A 193 -2.08 19.08 5.10
CA PHE A 193 -1.65 20.31 4.43
C PHE A 193 -2.71 20.81 3.43
N GLN A 194 -3.03 22.10 3.50
CA GLN A 194 -3.99 22.75 2.60
C GLN A 194 -3.31 23.57 1.49
N LYS A 195 -1.99 23.64 1.50
CA LYS A 195 -1.16 24.35 0.50
C LYS A 195 -0.16 23.37 -0.09
N PRO A 196 0.38 23.65 -1.29
CA PRO A 196 1.45 22.85 -1.87
C PRO A 196 2.61 22.66 -0.89
N HIS A 197 3.05 21.43 -0.73
CA HIS A 197 4.21 21.11 0.09
C HIS A 197 5.47 21.68 -0.56
N PRO A 198 6.37 22.34 0.19
CA PRO A 198 7.58 22.90 -0.36
C PRO A 198 8.46 21.83 -1.00
N LYS A 199 9.03 22.16 -2.14
CA LYS A 199 10.04 21.32 -2.77
C LYS A 199 11.31 21.31 -1.92
N ARG A 200 11.98 20.15 -1.86
CA ARG A 200 13.30 20.04 -1.20
C ARG A 200 14.31 20.96 -1.88
N ASP A 201 15.03 21.74 -1.09
CA ASP A 201 16.14 22.54 -1.57
C ASP A 201 17.35 21.65 -1.94
N ALA A 202 17.83 21.78 -3.17
CA ALA A 202 18.90 20.95 -3.72
C ALA A 202 20.27 21.11 -3.02
N GLY A 203 20.41 22.10 -2.10
CA GLY A 203 21.66 22.45 -1.42
C GLY A 203 21.88 21.81 -0.05
N VAL A 204 20.88 21.16 0.53
CA VAL A 204 21.01 20.54 1.85
C VAL A 204 21.07 19.02 1.69
N ALA A 205 22.29 18.47 1.71
CA ALA A 205 22.42 17.03 1.89
C ALA A 205 21.72 16.64 3.22
N PRO A 206 20.83 15.65 3.23
CA PRO A 206 20.23 15.20 4.47
C PRO A 206 21.35 14.69 5.36
N THR A 207 21.51 15.32 6.52
CA THR A 207 22.28 14.71 7.59
C THR A 207 21.48 13.46 7.99
N PRO A 208 21.97 12.24 7.76
CA PRO A 208 21.24 11.07 8.20
C PRO A 208 21.02 11.20 9.71
N PRO A 209 19.80 10.92 10.21
CA PRO A 209 19.60 10.90 11.65
C PRO A 209 20.64 9.94 12.23
N LYS A 210 21.39 10.40 13.23
CA LYS A 210 22.24 9.51 14.01
C LYS A 210 21.31 8.59 14.79
N ILE A 211 20.94 7.49 14.20
CA ILE A 211 20.29 6.40 14.90
C ILE A 211 21.41 5.72 15.71
N CYS A 212 21.58 6.14 16.94
CA CYS A 212 22.37 5.38 17.91
C CYS A 212 21.54 4.15 18.26
N ILE A 213 21.75 3.06 17.56
CA ILE A 213 21.26 1.75 17.99
C ILE A 213 22.23 1.34 19.10
N ASP A 214 21.75 1.43 20.36
CA ASP A 214 22.45 0.79 21.46
C ASP A 214 22.44 -0.73 21.20
N PRO A 215 23.60 -1.38 21.12
CA PRO A 215 23.68 -2.82 20.89
C PRO A 215 22.98 -3.65 21.98
N ASN A 216 22.57 -3.05 23.09
CA ASN A 216 21.85 -3.70 24.19
C ASN A 216 20.33 -3.39 24.20
N GLY A 217 19.78 -2.71 23.19
CA GLY A 217 18.33 -2.60 22.98
C GLY A 217 17.58 -1.67 23.95
N LEU A 218 18.27 -0.76 24.64
CA LEU A 218 17.64 0.27 25.47
C LEU A 218 17.65 1.61 24.71
N GLU A 219 16.47 2.14 24.39
CA GLU A 219 16.30 3.48 23.83
C GLU A 219 16.83 4.52 24.82
N SER A 220 17.93 5.18 24.47
CA SER A 220 18.36 6.38 25.16
C SER A 220 17.65 7.59 24.58
N SER A 221 16.84 8.27 25.40
CA SER A 221 16.20 9.53 25.06
C SER A 221 17.24 10.57 24.61
N PRO A 222 16.91 11.46 23.64
CA PRO A 222 17.85 12.46 23.18
C PRO A 222 18.21 13.45 24.30
N LEU A 223 19.51 13.56 24.55
CA LEU A 223 20.05 14.58 25.44
C LEU A 223 19.69 15.96 24.91
N LYS A 224 18.96 16.74 25.73
CA LYS A 224 18.78 18.18 25.53
C LYS A 224 20.15 18.84 25.72
N GLU A 225 20.75 19.33 24.65
CA GLU A 225 21.82 20.31 24.78
C GLU A 225 21.19 21.62 25.25
N GLY A 226 21.43 21.94 26.50
CA GLY A 226 21.17 23.23 27.09
C GLY A 226 22.44 24.07 27.05
N GLY A 227 22.28 25.34 26.67
CA GLY A 227 23.32 26.37 26.69
C GLY A 227 22.95 27.51 25.76
#